data_3c5fb22299d6692bcac03c533f55a1ce
#
_entry.id   3c5fb22299d6692bcac03c533f55a1ce
#
_cell.length_a   1.000
_cell.length_b   1.000
_cell.length_c   1.000
_cell.angle_alpha   90.00
_cell.angle_beta   90.00
_cell.angle_gamma   90.00
#
_symmetry.space_group_name_H-M   'P 1'
#
loop_
_entity.id
_entity.type
_entity.pdbx_description
1 polymer ?
#
loop_
_entity_poly.entity_id
_entity_poly.type
_entity_poly.pdbx_seq_one_letter_code
_entity_poly.pdbx_strand_id
1 'polypeptide(L)'
;SLPIADHFTAPYPATKAEAEKMVCAANGEELKTVALRPHLIWGPGDPHILPRLASKVRGGKLALPGPDKRVDTIFVENAALAHLKALDELTGRARCAGKAYFVTNNEPMPQGEIIQKLLAAIGISVTIRAVPVAMARMAGAVCESLWKTFSLKSEPPVTRFSVEQLATAHWFDTSAAQKDFGYVPEITIAEGLEILSQKGL
;
A
#
# COMPACT_ATOMS: atom_id res chain seq x y z
N SER A 1 -6.98 14.82 -7.35
CA SER A 1 -6.55 13.41 -7.46
C SER A 1 -5.52 13.27 -8.59
N LEU A 2 -4.52 12.40 -8.42
CA LEU A 2 -3.59 12.08 -9.51
C LEU A 2 -4.34 11.34 -10.63
N PRO A 3 -4.05 11.64 -11.91
CA PRO A 3 -4.65 10.92 -13.02
C PRO A 3 -4.26 9.44 -12.98
N ILE A 4 -5.10 8.60 -13.57
CA ILE A 4 -4.78 7.18 -13.78
C ILE A 4 -3.67 7.10 -14.82
N ALA A 5 -2.65 6.27 -14.56
CA ALA A 5 -1.55 6.06 -15.50
C ALA A 5 -2.05 5.40 -16.82
N ASP A 6 -1.41 5.76 -17.93
CA ASP A 6 -1.76 5.19 -19.25
C ASP A 6 -1.09 3.83 -19.51
N HIS A 7 -0.01 3.53 -18.78
CA HIS A 7 0.75 2.29 -18.90
C HIS A 7 0.97 1.62 -17.54
N PHE A 8 0.73 0.31 -17.52
CA PHE A 8 0.89 -0.51 -16.31
C PHE A 8 1.91 -1.61 -16.57
N THR A 9 2.80 -1.82 -15.58
CA THR A 9 3.83 -2.86 -15.65
C THR A 9 3.36 -4.23 -15.14
N ALA A 10 2.14 -4.30 -14.59
CA ALA A 10 1.53 -5.53 -14.08
C ALA A 10 0.01 -5.52 -14.29
N PRO A 11 -0.63 -6.71 -14.38
CA PRO A 11 -2.09 -6.81 -14.56
C PRO A 11 -2.90 -6.21 -13.40
N TYR A 12 -2.43 -6.38 -12.15
CA TYR A 12 -3.15 -5.92 -10.96
C TYR A 12 -3.43 -4.41 -10.96
N PRO A 13 -2.44 -3.51 -11.15
CA PRO A 13 -2.73 -2.08 -11.23
C PRO A 13 -3.66 -1.72 -12.41
N ALA A 14 -3.53 -2.41 -13.54
CA ALA A 14 -4.39 -2.18 -14.70
C ALA A 14 -5.85 -2.50 -14.40
N THR A 15 -6.14 -3.66 -13.80
CA THR A 15 -7.51 -4.05 -13.45
C THR A 15 -8.12 -3.14 -12.39
N LYS A 16 -7.32 -2.68 -11.42
CA LYS A 16 -7.78 -1.73 -10.40
C LYS A 16 -8.10 -0.35 -10.99
N ALA A 17 -7.28 0.11 -11.94
CA ALA A 17 -7.51 1.37 -12.65
C ALA A 17 -8.79 1.32 -13.49
N GLU A 18 -9.04 0.19 -14.18
CA GLU A 18 -10.27 -0.01 -14.95
C GLU A 18 -11.50 -0.07 -14.04
N ALA A 19 -11.43 -0.81 -12.94
CA ALA A 19 -12.51 -0.86 -11.94
C ALA A 19 -12.83 0.54 -11.40
N GLU A 20 -11.84 1.36 -11.12
CA GLU A 20 -12.05 2.73 -10.66
C GLU A 20 -12.74 3.59 -11.72
N LYS A 21 -12.32 3.49 -12.98
CA LYS A 21 -12.98 4.19 -14.10
C LYS A 21 -14.46 3.80 -14.19
N MET A 22 -14.76 2.50 -14.13
CA MET A 22 -16.13 1.99 -14.18
C MET A 22 -16.97 2.51 -13.01
N VAL A 23 -16.44 2.46 -11.78
CA VAL A 23 -17.12 2.94 -10.58
C VAL A 23 -17.39 4.44 -10.66
N CYS A 24 -16.40 5.25 -11.06
CA CYS A 24 -16.58 6.69 -11.21
C CYS A 24 -17.56 7.04 -12.34
N ALA A 25 -17.54 6.29 -13.45
CA ALA A 25 -18.47 6.49 -14.57
C ALA A 25 -19.92 6.10 -14.23
N ALA A 26 -20.11 5.16 -13.31
CA ALA A 26 -21.44 4.76 -12.84
C ALA A 26 -22.09 5.80 -11.91
N ASN A 27 -21.35 6.85 -11.51
CA ASN A 27 -21.90 7.88 -10.63
C ASN A 27 -23.00 8.68 -11.33
N GLY A 28 -24.18 8.76 -10.71
CA GLY A 28 -25.36 9.44 -11.26
C GLY A 28 -26.38 9.82 -10.18
N GLU A 29 -27.57 10.15 -10.60
CA GLU A 29 -28.64 10.52 -9.65
C GLU A 29 -29.10 9.33 -8.81
N GLU A 30 -29.24 8.17 -9.41
CA GLU A 30 -29.72 6.94 -8.75
C GLU A 30 -28.61 6.19 -7.98
N LEU A 31 -27.33 6.35 -8.40
CA LEU A 31 -26.18 5.67 -7.80
C LEU A 31 -25.06 6.67 -7.53
N LYS A 32 -24.81 6.98 -6.27
CA LYS A 32 -23.66 7.77 -5.86
C LYS A 32 -22.47 6.85 -5.60
N THR A 33 -21.32 7.17 -6.19
CA THR A 33 -20.10 6.36 -6.08
C THR A 33 -18.92 7.21 -5.62
N VAL A 34 -17.96 6.56 -4.95
CA VAL A 34 -16.67 7.15 -4.60
C VAL A 34 -15.61 6.06 -4.67
N ALA A 35 -14.41 6.40 -5.13
CA ALA A 35 -13.28 5.49 -5.12
C ALA A 35 -12.28 5.92 -4.04
N LEU A 36 -11.96 5.03 -3.10
CA LEU A 36 -10.89 5.25 -2.13
C LEU A 36 -9.65 4.46 -2.56
N ARG A 37 -8.48 5.11 -2.45
CA ARG A 37 -7.16 4.55 -2.76
C ARG A 37 -6.33 4.46 -1.49
N PRO A 38 -6.60 3.49 -0.59
CA PRO A 38 -5.77 3.28 0.57
C PRO A 38 -4.40 2.75 0.14
N HIS A 39 -3.33 3.25 0.78
CA HIS A 39 -1.97 2.84 0.43
C HIS A 39 -1.35 2.00 1.54
N LEU A 40 -0.97 0.75 1.22
CA LEU A 40 -0.31 -0.18 2.12
C LEU A 40 -1.03 -0.31 3.47
N ILE A 41 -2.21 -0.93 3.46
CA ILE A 41 -2.99 -1.19 4.67
C ILE A 41 -2.27 -2.25 5.52
N TRP A 42 -2.07 -1.97 6.80
CA TRP A 42 -1.48 -2.90 7.76
C TRP A 42 -2.20 -2.85 9.11
N GLY A 43 -2.05 -3.89 9.91
CA GLY A 43 -2.64 -3.98 11.23
C GLY A 43 -2.84 -5.43 11.68
N PRO A 44 -3.49 -5.66 12.83
CA PRO A 44 -3.86 -7.01 13.25
C PRO A 44 -4.69 -7.74 12.19
N GLY A 45 -4.37 -9.01 11.96
CA GLY A 45 -5.05 -9.81 10.94
C GLY A 45 -4.62 -9.53 9.50
N ASP A 46 -3.52 -8.80 9.27
CA ASP A 46 -2.98 -8.57 7.90
C ASP A 46 -2.54 -9.91 7.26
N PRO A 47 -3.22 -10.36 6.18
CA PRO A 47 -2.86 -11.62 5.54
C PRO A 47 -1.77 -11.48 4.48
N HIS A 48 -1.29 -10.27 4.19
CA HIS A 48 -0.49 -10.00 3.00
C HIS A 48 0.88 -9.37 3.28
N ILE A 49 0.91 -8.16 3.85
CA ILE A 49 2.14 -7.36 3.97
C ILE A 49 3.07 -7.99 5.01
N LEU A 50 2.58 -8.16 6.22
CA LEU A 50 3.39 -8.64 7.34
C LEU A 50 3.90 -10.06 7.13
N PRO A 51 3.08 -11.06 6.74
CA PRO A 51 3.58 -12.41 6.45
C PRO A 51 4.59 -12.43 5.30
N ARG A 52 4.38 -11.62 4.25
CA ARG A 52 5.28 -11.53 3.10
C ARG A 52 6.63 -10.91 3.46
N LEU A 53 6.64 -9.87 4.30
CA LEU A 53 7.88 -9.27 4.83
C LEU A 53 8.62 -10.27 5.71
N ALA A 54 7.93 -10.90 6.66
CA ALA A 54 8.51 -11.88 7.58
C ALA A 54 9.15 -13.05 6.81
N SER A 55 8.49 -13.56 5.77
CA SER A 55 9.01 -14.66 4.94
C SER A 55 10.28 -14.33 4.17
N LYS A 56 10.60 -13.03 4.00
CA LYS A 56 11.81 -12.58 3.29
C LYS A 56 13.00 -12.32 4.21
N VAL A 57 12.82 -12.34 5.53
CA VAL A 57 13.90 -12.18 6.49
C VAL A 57 14.80 -13.43 6.45
N ARG A 58 16.11 -13.24 6.32
CA ARG A 58 17.12 -14.31 6.30
C ARG A 58 18.26 -13.96 7.26
N GLY A 59 18.43 -14.78 8.28
CA GLY A 59 19.49 -14.56 9.29
C GLY A 59 19.39 -13.17 9.95
N GLY A 60 18.18 -12.71 10.28
CA GLY A 60 17.95 -11.40 10.88
C GLY A 60 18.22 -10.21 9.94
N LYS A 61 18.27 -10.43 8.61
CA LYS A 61 18.51 -9.40 7.60
C LYS A 61 17.42 -9.39 6.54
N LEU A 62 17.06 -8.20 6.07
CA LEU A 62 16.17 -8.02 4.93
C LEU A 62 16.87 -7.13 3.89
N ALA A 63 17.04 -7.63 2.68
CA ALA A 63 17.56 -6.87 1.54
C ALA A 63 16.45 -6.00 0.95
N LEU A 64 16.70 -4.69 0.83
CA LEU A 64 15.70 -3.73 0.39
C LEU A 64 16.30 -2.74 -0.62
N PRO A 65 15.79 -2.62 -1.84
CA PRO A 65 16.14 -1.52 -2.73
C PRO A 65 15.44 -0.24 -2.26
N GLY A 66 16.20 0.87 -2.14
CA GLY A 66 15.67 2.18 -1.75
C GLY A 66 15.07 2.28 -0.34
N PRO A 67 15.77 1.79 0.72
CA PRO A 67 15.24 1.84 2.08
C PRO A 67 15.04 3.26 2.63
N ASP A 68 15.65 4.24 2.01
CA ASP A 68 15.56 5.68 2.27
C ASP A 68 14.33 6.34 1.63
N LYS A 69 13.67 5.65 0.69
CA LYS A 69 12.50 6.19 0.00
C LYS A 69 11.34 6.36 0.95
N ARG A 70 10.71 7.54 0.89
CA ARG A 70 9.57 7.84 1.74
C ARG A 70 8.33 7.10 1.26
N VAL A 71 7.68 6.44 2.18
CA VAL A 71 6.41 5.75 1.95
C VAL A 71 5.41 6.18 3.01
N ASP A 72 4.20 6.41 2.59
CA ASP A 72 3.06 6.58 3.48
C ASP A 72 2.25 5.29 3.51
N THR A 73 1.72 4.96 4.66
CA THR A 73 0.94 3.72 4.87
C THR A 73 -0.36 4.07 5.59
N ILE A 74 -1.24 3.12 5.76
CA ILE A 74 -2.47 3.33 6.51
C ILE A 74 -2.72 2.18 7.48
N PHE A 75 -2.98 2.51 8.73
CA PHE A 75 -3.45 1.54 9.72
C PHE A 75 -4.87 1.08 9.39
N VAL A 76 -5.16 -0.20 9.59
CA VAL A 76 -6.43 -0.81 9.12
C VAL A 76 -7.68 -0.11 9.66
N GLU A 77 -7.68 0.32 10.91
CA GLU A 77 -8.83 1.04 11.51
C GLU A 77 -9.01 2.43 10.90
N ASN A 78 -7.93 3.14 10.55
CA ASN A 78 -8.01 4.40 9.80
C ASN A 78 -8.54 4.18 8.37
N ALA A 79 -8.18 3.06 7.74
CA ALA A 79 -8.75 2.70 6.45
C ALA A 79 -10.26 2.46 6.56
N ALA A 80 -10.72 1.73 7.58
CA ALA A 80 -12.14 1.54 7.86
C ALA A 80 -12.85 2.88 8.13
N LEU A 81 -12.26 3.74 8.96
CA LEU A 81 -12.78 5.08 9.24
C LEU A 81 -12.97 5.91 7.96
N ALA A 82 -11.98 5.87 7.05
CA ALA A 82 -12.08 6.57 5.77
C ALA A 82 -13.30 6.12 4.95
N HIS A 83 -13.61 4.81 4.95
CA HIS A 83 -14.78 4.28 4.27
C HIS A 83 -16.08 4.75 4.92
N LEU A 84 -16.17 4.74 6.26
CA LEU A 84 -17.34 5.22 6.98
C LEU A 84 -17.59 6.71 6.73
N LYS A 85 -16.56 7.55 6.85
CA LYS A 85 -16.67 9.00 6.58
C LYS A 85 -17.08 9.29 5.13
N ALA A 86 -16.52 8.53 4.18
CA ALA A 86 -16.88 8.66 2.76
C ALA A 86 -18.35 8.22 2.52
N LEU A 87 -18.83 7.16 3.18
CA LEU A 87 -20.20 6.69 3.10
C LEU A 87 -21.17 7.73 3.67
N ASP A 88 -20.88 8.29 4.85
CA ASP A 88 -21.71 9.32 5.49
C ASP A 88 -21.84 10.57 4.60
N GLU A 89 -20.72 11.01 4.01
CA GLU A 89 -20.75 12.13 3.08
C GLU A 89 -21.50 11.80 1.79
N LEU A 90 -21.34 10.57 1.28
CA LEU A 90 -21.96 10.12 0.04
C LEU A 90 -23.49 10.07 0.17
N THR A 91 -24.01 9.62 1.32
CA THR A 91 -25.45 9.57 1.64
C THR A 91 -26.01 10.91 2.10
N GLY A 92 -25.15 11.84 2.52
CA GLY A 92 -25.51 13.19 2.95
C GLY A 92 -25.40 14.23 1.83
N ARG A 93 -24.32 15.02 1.86
CA ARG A 93 -24.10 16.13 0.89
C ARG A 93 -23.53 15.67 -0.44
N ALA A 94 -23.03 14.45 -0.51
CA ALA A 94 -22.46 13.81 -1.69
C ALA A 94 -21.30 14.60 -2.36
N ARG A 95 -20.53 15.40 -1.61
CA ARG A 95 -19.39 16.17 -2.14
C ARG A 95 -18.29 15.28 -2.72
N CYS A 96 -18.18 14.04 -2.25
CA CYS A 96 -17.22 13.05 -2.72
C CYS A 96 -17.73 12.23 -3.90
N ALA A 97 -18.97 12.41 -4.35
CA ALA A 97 -19.56 11.60 -5.41
C ALA A 97 -18.81 11.73 -6.75
N GLY A 98 -18.57 10.60 -7.41
CA GLY A 98 -17.88 10.50 -8.69
C GLY A 98 -16.37 10.79 -8.64
N LYS A 99 -15.77 10.88 -7.43
CA LYS A 99 -14.37 11.24 -7.26
C LYS A 99 -13.54 10.09 -6.70
N ALA A 100 -12.21 10.22 -6.83
CA ALA A 100 -11.24 9.28 -6.27
C ALA A 100 -10.31 9.99 -5.28
N TYR A 101 -9.98 9.34 -4.14
CA TYR A 101 -9.20 9.91 -3.05
C TYR A 101 -8.12 8.97 -2.56
N PHE A 102 -6.90 9.46 -2.38
CA PHE A 102 -5.90 8.79 -1.56
C PHE A 102 -6.25 8.95 -0.09
N VAL A 103 -6.06 7.86 0.66
CA VAL A 103 -6.22 7.83 2.11
C VAL A 103 -5.03 7.09 2.73
N THR A 104 -4.35 7.77 3.65
CA THR A 104 -3.13 7.29 4.33
C THR A 104 -3.13 7.80 5.77
N ASN A 105 -2.12 7.41 6.55
CA ASN A 105 -1.92 7.96 7.89
C ASN A 105 -1.38 9.41 7.89
N ASN A 106 -0.99 9.96 6.74
CA ASN A 106 -0.30 11.26 6.64
C ASN A 106 1.00 11.35 7.46
N GLU A 107 1.66 10.22 7.66
CA GLU A 107 2.92 10.12 8.38
C GLU A 107 4.00 9.45 7.49
N PRO A 108 4.39 10.08 6.34
CA PRO A 108 5.36 9.47 5.46
C PRO A 108 6.73 9.37 6.13
N MET A 109 7.30 8.16 6.12
CA MET A 109 8.62 7.86 6.70
C MET A 109 9.48 7.01 5.77
N PRO A 110 10.80 6.86 6.04
CA PRO A 110 11.65 5.97 5.27
C PRO A 110 11.11 4.54 5.27
N GLN A 111 11.04 3.92 4.08
CA GLN A 111 10.48 2.57 3.90
C GLN A 111 11.20 1.52 4.76
N GLY A 112 12.53 1.63 4.89
CA GLY A 112 13.29 0.73 5.77
C GLY A 112 12.88 0.86 7.23
N GLU A 113 12.57 2.07 7.69
CA GLU A 113 12.15 2.35 9.06
C GLU A 113 10.78 1.73 9.37
N ILE A 114 9.76 1.99 8.53
CA ILE A 114 8.42 1.43 8.74
C ILE A 114 8.46 -0.10 8.71
N ILE A 115 9.21 -0.71 7.78
CA ILE A 115 9.36 -2.16 7.71
C ILE A 115 10.00 -2.74 8.99
N GLN A 116 11.05 -2.09 9.51
CA GLN A 116 11.67 -2.52 10.77
C GLN A 116 10.69 -2.44 11.94
N LYS A 117 9.96 -1.33 12.06
CA LYS A 117 8.95 -1.13 13.11
C LYS A 117 7.83 -2.17 13.03
N LEU A 118 7.30 -2.43 11.83
CA LEU A 118 6.25 -3.43 11.61
C LEU A 118 6.71 -4.84 11.98
N LEU A 119 7.92 -5.24 11.56
CA LEU A 119 8.47 -6.55 11.89
C LEU A 119 8.78 -6.67 13.40
N ALA A 120 9.29 -5.59 14.01
CA ALA A 120 9.53 -5.56 15.45
C ALA A 120 8.24 -5.71 16.26
N ALA A 121 7.14 -5.09 15.83
CA ALA A 121 5.83 -5.19 16.49
C ALA A 121 5.29 -6.64 16.52
N ILE A 122 5.68 -7.48 15.55
CA ILE A 122 5.35 -8.92 15.52
C ILE A 122 6.50 -9.81 16.04
N GLY A 123 7.43 -9.26 16.81
CA GLY A 123 8.52 -9.99 17.47
C GLY A 123 9.70 -10.36 16.56
N ILE A 124 9.80 -9.81 15.36
CA ILE A 124 10.89 -10.10 14.40
C ILE A 124 11.89 -8.95 14.36
N SER A 125 13.05 -9.13 14.96
CA SER A 125 14.15 -8.18 14.86
C SER A 125 14.87 -8.33 13.51
N VAL A 126 15.04 -7.22 12.78
CA VAL A 126 15.63 -7.24 11.44
C VAL A 126 16.57 -6.05 11.21
N THR A 127 17.67 -6.31 10.52
CA THR A 127 18.57 -5.27 9.98
C THR A 127 18.29 -5.11 8.49
N ILE A 128 17.94 -3.90 8.07
CA ILE A 128 17.76 -3.59 6.65
C ILE A 128 19.12 -3.47 5.97
N ARG A 129 19.31 -4.21 4.88
CA ARG A 129 20.44 -4.08 3.98
C ARG A 129 20.01 -3.38 2.69
N ALA A 130 20.55 -2.19 2.45
CA ALA A 130 20.37 -1.52 1.17
C ALA A 130 21.02 -2.34 0.06
N VAL A 131 20.29 -2.54 -1.04
CA VAL A 131 20.82 -3.14 -2.27
C VAL A 131 20.65 -2.16 -3.42
N PRO A 132 21.65 -2.08 -4.34
CA PRO A 132 21.52 -1.24 -5.52
C PRO A 132 20.29 -1.62 -6.36
N VAL A 133 19.50 -0.64 -6.74
CA VAL A 133 18.25 -0.86 -7.51
C VAL A 133 18.51 -1.61 -8.82
N ALA A 134 19.63 -1.29 -9.50
CA ALA A 134 20.00 -1.97 -10.74
C ALA A 134 20.22 -3.48 -10.52
N MET A 135 20.89 -3.87 -9.43
CA MET A 135 21.09 -5.28 -9.09
C MET A 135 19.77 -5.97 -8.76
N ALA A 136 18.90 -5.31 -8.01
CA ALA A 136 17.58 -5.85 -7.68
C ALA A 136 16.73 -6.03 -8.95
N ARG A 137 16.74 -5.07 -9.89
CA ARG A 137 16.05 -5.17 -11.19
C ARG A 137 16.57 -6.33 -12.02
N MET A 138 17.89 -6.51 -12.08
CA MET A 138 18.50 -7.62 -12.80
C MET A 138 18.10 -8.97 -12.19
N ALA A 139 18.14 -9.09 -10.85
CA ALA A 139 17.65 -10.27 -10.16
C ALA A 139 16.18 -10.55 -10.44
N GLY A 140 15.32 -9.53 -10.44
CA GLY A 140 13.91 -9.64 -10.80
C GLY A 140 13.71 -10.14 -12.22
N ALA A 141 14.44 -9.59 -13.20
CA ALA A 141 14.37 -10.02 -14.59
C ALA A 141 14.79 -11.48 -14.77
N VAL A 142 15.86 -11.91 -14.10
CA VAL A 142 16.33 -13.30 -14.12
C VAL A 142 15.29 -14.23 -13.50
N CYS A 143 14.74 -13.88 -12.32
CA CYS A 143 13.69 -14.67 -11.69
C CYS A 143 12.45 -14.82 -12.59
N GLU A 144 11.95 -13.72 -13.15
CA GLU A 144 10.80 -13.75 -14.06
C GLU A 144 11.05 -14.63 -15.29
N SER A 145 12.25 -14.55 -15.88
CA SER A 145 12.64 -15.36 -17.03
C SER A 145 12.70 -16.85 -16.70
N LEU A 146 13.30 -17.23 -15.56
CA LEU A 146 13.35 -18.61 -15.11
C LEU A 146 11.95 -19.16 -14.82
N TRP A 147 11.11 -18.42 -14.11
CA TRP A 147 9.73 -18.83 -13.81
C TRP A 147 8.91 -19.07 -15.07
N LYS A 148 9.06 -18.16 -16.06
CA LYS A 148 8.40 -18.30 -17.36
C LYS A 148 8.92 -19.51 -18.14
N THR A 149 10.24 -19.69 -18.21
CA THR A 149 10.86 -20.80 -18.96
C THR A 149 10.49 -22.15 -18.40
N PHE A 150 10.50 -22.30 -17.06
CA PHE A 150 10.15 -23.56 -16.40
C PHE A 150 8.66 -23.69 -16.07
N SER A 151 7.82 -22.74 -16.50
CA SER A 151 6.37 -22.72 -16.23
C SER A 151 6.00 -22.98 -14.77
N LEU A 152 6.79 -22.40 -13.83
CA LEU A 152 6.60 -22.60 -12.40
C LEU A 152 5.27 -21.96 -11.95
N LYS A 153 4.47 -22.72 -11.19
CA LYS A 153 3.14 -22.29 -10.72
C LYS A 153 3.19 -21.28 -9.56
N SER A 154 4.32 -21.19 -8.83
CA SER A 154 4.52 -20.25 -7.74
C SER A 154 4.86 -18.85 -8.27
N GLU A 155 4.64 -17.81 -7.46
CA GLU A 155 5.13 -16.48 -7.78
C GLU A 155 6.66 -16.41 -7.69
N PRO A 156 7.34 -15.66 -8.60
CA PRO A 156 8.76 -15.39 -8.47
C PRO A 156 9.07 -14.67 -7.15
N PRO A 157 10.16 -15.02 -6.45
CA PRO A 157 10.51 -14.41 -5.17
C PRO A 157 10.81 -12.92 -5.27
N VAL A 158 11.28 -12.47 -6.44
CA VAL A 158 11.54 -11.06 -6.79
C VAL A 158 11.06 -10.83 -8.22
N THR A 159 10.30 -9.74 -8.44
CA THR A 159 9.86 -9.31 -9.77
C THR A 159 10.33 -7.88 -10.03
N ARG A 160 10.48 -7.49 -11.30
CA ARG A 160 10.78 -6.09 -11.63
C ARG A 160 9.74 -5.14 -11.07
N PHE A 161 8.46 -5.52 -11.10
CA PHE A 161 7.38 -4.74 -10.49
C PHE A 161 7.59 -4.53 -8.99
N SER A 162 7.92 -5.59 -8.23
CA SER A 162 8.16 -5.46 -6.80
C SER A 162 9.37 -4.59 -6.48
N VAL A 163 10.41 -4.65 -7.31
CA VAL A 163 11.59 -3.79 -7.17
C VAL A 163 11.25 -2.32 -7.43
N GLU A 164 10.48 -2.01 -8.48
CA GLU A 164 10.05 -0.63 -8.76
C GLU A 164 9.22 -0.06 -7.61
N GLN A 165 8.28 -0.84 -7.07
CA GLN A 165 7.48 -0.43 -5.91
C GLN A 165 8.34 -0.11 -4.69
N LEU A 166 9.42 -0.87 -4.47
CA LEU A 166 10.33 -0.66 -3.34
C LEU A 166 11.41 0.40 -3.63
N ALA A 167 11.67 0.76 -4.88
CA ALA A 167 12.72 1.70 -5.27
C ALA A 167 12.25 3.14 -5.42
N THR A 168 10.95 3.39 -5.33
CA THR A 168 10.34 4.71 -5.53
C THR A 168 9.66 5.22 -4.26
N ALA A 169 9.52 6.53 -4.15
CA ALA A 169 8.78 7.15 -3.05
C ALA A 169 7.27 7.12 -3.35
N HIS A 170 6.48 6.75 -2.35
CA HIS A 170 5.03 6.66 -2.44
C HIS A 170 4.39 7.35 -1.23
N TRP A 171 4.17 8.63 -1.32
CA TRP A 171 3.42 9.42 -0.34
C TRP A 171 2.43 10.32 -1.07
N PHE A 172 1.32 10.63 -0.43
CA PHE A 172 0.18 11.24 -1.11
C PHE A 172 -0.40 12.39 -0.31
N ASP A 173 -0.92 13.39 -1.01
CA ASP A 173 -1.72 14.46 -0.43
C ASP A 173 -3.16 13.96 -0.22
N THR A 174 -3.60 13.93 1.03
CA THR A 174 -4.96 13.54 1.44
C THR A 174 -5.87 14.73 1.73
N SER A 175 -5.42 15.96 1.46
CA SER A 175 -6.17 17.20 1.75
C SER A 175 -7.56 17.23 1.11
N ALA A 176 -7.72 16.62 -0.08
CA ALA A 176 -9.01 16.48 -0.73
C ALA A 176 -9.98 15.59 0.07
N ALA A 177 -9.50 14.49 0.65
CA ALA A 177 -10.29 13.60 1.49
C ALA A 177 -10.73 14.32 2.78
N GLN A 178 -9.81 15.06 3.40
CA GLN A 178 -10.11 15.87 4.56
C GLN A 178 -11.17 16.94 4.26
N LYS A 179 -11.02 17.66 3.14
CA LYS A 179 -11.94 18.72 2.74
C LYS A 179 -13.33 18.22 2.40
N ASP A 180 -13.42 17.15 1.60
CA ASP A 180 -14.69 16.71 1.02
C ASP A 180 -15.50 15.82 2.00
N PHE A 181 -14.86 14.97 2.80
CA PHE A 181 -15.56 14.09 3.74
C PHE A 181 -14.92 14.00 5.15
N GLY A 182 -14.05 14.96 5.48
CA GLY A 182 -13.55 15.12 6.85
C GLY A 182 -12.62 13.99 7.32
N TYR A 183 -11.94 13.29 6.38
CA TYR A 183 -11.01 12.24 6.76
C TYR A 183 -9.76 12.83 7.40
N VAL A 184 -9.52 12.45 8.65
CA VAL A 184 -8.27 12.66 9.39
C VAL A 184 -7.96 11.33 10.06
N PRO A 185 -6.73 10.80 9.95
CA PRO A 185 -6.34 9.60 10.69
C PRO A 185 -6.49 9.82 12.19
N GLU A 186 -7.12 8.89 12.89
CA GLU A 186 -7.35 8.99 14.35
C GLU A 186 -6.30 8.19 15.13
N ILE A 187 -5.69 7.18 14.50
CA ILE A 187 -4.64 6.34 15.10
C ILE A 187 -3.33 6.64 14.39
N THR A 188 -2.35 7.11 15.13
CA THR A 188 -0.97 7.33 14.62
C THR A 188 -0.29 6.01 14.27
N ILE A 189 0.80 6.08 13.48
CA ILE A 189 1.61 4.87 13.22
C ILE A 189 2.14 4.27 14.52
N ALA A 190 2.55 5.09 15.49
CA ALA A 190 3.06 4.62 16.77
C ALA A 190 2.01 3.84 17.57
N GLU A 191 0.80 4.38 17.70
CA GLU A 191 -0.32 3.71 18.37
C GLU A 191 -0.74 2.43 17.63
N GLY A 192 -0.80 2.46 16.30
CA GLY A 192 -1.10 1.28 15.49
C GLY A 192 -0.07 0.15 15.67
N LEU A 193 1.21 0.49 15.78
CA LEU A 193 2.28 -0.49 16.07
C LEU A 193 2.14 -1.08 17.47
N GLU A 194 1.73 -0.29 18.45
CA GLU A 194 1.44 -0.79 19.81
C GLU A 194 0.26 -1.76 19.79
N ILE A 195 -0.86 -1.40 19.13
CA ILE A 195 -2.02 -2.28 18.96
C ILE A 195 -1.61 -3.58 18.26
N LEU A 196 -0.80 -3.51 17.20
CA LEU A 196 -0.30 -4.68 16.48
C LEU A 196 0.55 -5.57 17.38
N SER A 197 1.41 -4.99 18.24
CA SER A 197 2.25 -5.77 19.16
C SER A 197 1.45 -6.51 20.23
N GLN A 198 0.31 -5.96 20.65
CA GLN A 198 -0.58 -6.56 21.65
C GLN A 198 -1.46 -7.65 21.05
N LYS A 199 -2.01 -7.44 19.84
CA LYS A 199 -2.96 -8.37 19.21
C LYS A 199 -2.26 -9.45 18.36
N GLY A 200 -1.03 -9.21 17.91
CA GLY A 200 -0.31 -10.08 16.98
C GLY A 200 -0.85 -10.03 15.55
N LEU A 201 -0.44 -11.02 14.75
CA LEU A 201 -0.92 -11.23 13.37
C LEU A 201 -2.27 -11.96 13.35
#